data_8ac8166bbef1463ad1a9307f9f883469
#
_entry.id   8ac8166bbef1463ad1a9307f9f883469
#
_cell.length_a   1.000
_cell.length_b   1.000
_cell.length_c   1.000
_cell.angle_alpha   90.00
_cell.angle_beta   90.00
_cell.angle_gamma   90.00
#
_symmetry.space_group_name_H-M   'P 1'
#
loop_
_entity.id
_entity.type
_entity.pdbx_description
1 polymer ?
#
loop_
_entity_poly.entity_id
_entity_poly.type
_entity_poly.pdbx_seq_one_letter_code
_entity_poly.pdbx_strand_id
1 'polypeptide(L)'
;MTDKQIYQIGLTMINGVGDILARHLLEALGDAEAVFTEKRQSLEKISGIGDSIIAEIKRADVLLRAEKELAFAQKNGISIYFLKDMNYPERLRECPDAPVLFYFKGNADLNAAHIISVVGTRRASAYGQEVTERLLRDLSVIFPDLLVVSGLAYGIDICAHRNALKNQDRKS
;
A
#
# COMPACT_ATOMS: atom_id res chain seq x y z
N MET A 1 -14.48 -20.03 10.62
CA MET A 1 -13.84 -19.71 9.33
C MET A 1 -12.79 -18.64 9.61
N THR A 2 -11.55 -18.89 9.25
CA THR A 2 -10.48 -17.89 9.37
C THR A 2 -10.79 -16.76 8.41
N ASP A 3 -10.66 -15.52 8.89
CA ASP A 3 -10.92 -14.34 8.05
C ASP A 3 -9.92 -14.32 6.87
N LYS A 4 -10.42 -14.13 5.65
CA LYS A 4 -9.61 -14.04 4.43
C LYS A 4 -8.47 -13.01 4.58
N GLN A 5 -8.72 -11.92 5.29
CA GLN A 5 -7.73 -10.87 5.54
C GLN A 5 -6.54 -11.36 6.38
N ILE A 6 -6.72 -12.36 7.24
CA ILE A 6 -5.60 -12.94 8.00
C ILE A 6 -4.58 -13.58 7.07
N TYR A 7 -5.03 -14.31 6.06
CA TYR A 7 -4.14 -14.89 5.05
C TYR A 7 -3.48 -13.82 4.17
N GLN A 8 -4.22 -12.79 3.80
CA GLN A 8 -3.69 -11.66 3.02
C GLN A 8 -2.58 -10.93 3.77
N ILE A 9 -2.80 -10.59 5.04
CA ILE A 9 -1.78 -9.99 5.92
C ILE A 9 -0.63 -10.99 6.14
N GLY A 10 -0.94 -12.24 6.44
CA GLY A 10 0.03 -13.29 6.66
C GLY A 10 1.01 -13.44 5.51
N LEU A 11 0.54 -13.33 4.27
CA LEU A 11 1.38 -13.40 3.06
C LEU A 11 2.50 -12.36 3.10
N THR A 12 2.22 -11.14 3.56
CA THR A 12 3.23 -10.08 3.67
C THR A 12 4.17 -10.23 4.88
N MET A 13 3.86 -11.14 5.78
CA MET A 13 4.65 -11.41 7.00
C MET A 13 5.58 -12.61 6.89
N ILE A 14 5.59 -13.30 5.75
CA ILE A 14 6.48 -14.41 5.49
C ILE A 14 7.89 -13.87 5.24
N ASN A 15 8.87 -14.27 6.05
CA ASN A 15 10.24 -13.83 5.85
C ASN A 15 10.78 -14.28 4.49
N GLY A 16 11.40 -13.36 3.77
CA GLY A 16 11.95 -13.62 2.44
C GLY A 16 10.92 -13.54 1.31
N VAL A 17 9.65 -13.27 1.60
CA VAL A 17 8.61 -13.02 0.60
C VAL A 17 8.34 -11.52 0.52
N GLY A 18 8.86 -10.87 -0.53
CA GLY A 18 8.50 -9.50 -0.90
C GLY A 18 7.34 -9.48 -1.91
N ASP A 19 6.94 -8.29 -2.35
CA ASP A 19 5.77 -8.11 -3.22
C ASP A 19 5.85 -8.91 -4.52
N ILE A 20 7.02 -8.99 -5.15
CA ILE A 20 7.22 -9.76 -6.39
C ILE A 20 6.94 -11.25 -6.16
N LEU A 21 7.54 -11.82 -5.11
CA LEU A 21 7.36 -13.25 -4.83
C LEU A 21 5.95 -13.55 -4.33
N ALA A 22 5.35 -12.65 -3.55
CA ALA A 22 3.96 -12.76 -3.14
C ALA A 22 3.00 -12.76 -4.34
N ARG A 23 3.26 -11.95 -5.37
CA ARG A 23 2.49 -11.98 -6.63
C ARG A 23 2.63 -13.30 -7.35
N HIS A 24 3.84 -13.84 -7.49
CA HIS A 24 4.05 -15.17 -8.10
C HIS A 24 3.29 -16.27 -7.36
N LEU A 25 3.29 -16.23 -6.02
CA LEU A 25 2.49 -17.15 -5.21
C LEU A 25 0.99 -17.02 -5.49
N LEU A 26 0.47 -15.78 -5.56
CA LEU A 26 -0.93 -15.51 -5.86
C LEU A 26 -1.33 -15.87 -7.30
N GLU A 27 -0.42 -15.74 -8.25
CA GLU A 27 -0.65 -16.16 -9.64
C GLU A 27 -0.68 -17.69 -9.76
N ALA A 28 0.25 -18.37 -9.09
CA ALA A 28 0.36 -19.82 -9.14
C ALA A 28 -0.76 -20.56 -8.38
N LEU A 29 -1.21 -20.01 -7.25
CA LEU A 29 -2.10 -20.70 -6.31
C LEU A 29 -3.53 -20.10 -6.27
N GLY A 30 -3.72 -18.91 -6.84
CA GLY A 30 -5.04 -18.27 -6.92
C GLY A 30 -5.30 -17.25 -5.81
N ASP A 31 -5.13 -17.62 -4.55
CA ASP A 31 -5.38 -16.73 -3.40
C ASP A 31 -4.36 -16.88 -2.26
N ALA A 32 -4.47 -16.01 -1.24
CA ALA A 32 -3.55 -16.01 -0.12
C ALA A 32 -3.76 -17.20 0.85
N GLU A 33 -4.97 -17.75 0.97
CA GLU A 33 -5.25 -18.90 1.81
C GLU A 33 -4.54 -20.15 1.27
N ALA A 34 -4.56 -20.33 -0.05
CA ALA A 34 -3.90 -21.45 -0.72
C ALA A 34 -2.39 -21.47 -0.44
N VAL A 35 -1.73 -20.32 -0.28
CA VAL A 35 -0.31 -20.26 0.08
C VAL A 35 -0.01 -20.99 1.39
N PHE A 36 -0.89 -20.89 2.39
CA PHE A 36 -0.70 -21.51 3.70
C PHE A 36 -1.20 -22.94 3.78
N THR A 37 -2.23 -23.29 3.00
CA THR A 37 -2.89 -24.59 3.04
C THR A 37 -2.30 -25.60 2.07
N GLU A 38 -1.66 -25.14 0.98
CA GLU A 38 -1.12 -26.00 -0.07
C GLU A 38 -0.01 -26.93 0.44
N LYS A 39 0.13 -28.07 -0.22
CA LYS A 39 1.15 -29.06 0.09
C LYS A 39 2.54 -28.58 -0.29
N ARG A 40 3.56 -29.01 0.46
CA ARG A 40 4.96 -28.71 0.19
C ARG A 40 5.36 -28.97 -1.28
N GLN A 41 4.98 -30.14 -1.81
CA GLN A 41 5.30 -30.55 -3.19
C GLN A 41 4.76 -29.61 -4.27
N SER A 42 3.63 -28.94 -4.01
CA SER A 42 3.07 -27.93 -4.93
C SER A 42 3.82 -26.62 -4.82
N LEU A 43 4.20 -26.20 -3.61
CA LEU A 43 4.98 -25.00 -3.37
C LEU A 43 6.38 -25.09 -4.02
N GLU A 44 7.04 -26.25 -3.95
CA GLU A 44 8.38 -26.49 -4.55
C GLU A 44 8.41 -26.31 -6.07
N LYS A 45 7.27 -26.41 -6.75
CA LYS A 45 7.16 -26.20 -8.20
C LYS A 45 7.10 -24.75 -8.62
N ILE A 46 6.90 -23.83 -7.65
CA ILE A 46 6.76 -22.40 -7.93
C ILE A 46 8.17 -21.78 -8.00
N SER A 47 8.46 -21.08 -9.09
CA SER A 47 9.76 -20.43 -9.28
C SER A 47 10.05 -19.43 -8.14
N GLY A 48 11.25 -19.52 -7.56
CA GLY A 48 11.69 -18.68 -6.46
C GLY A 48 11.28 -19.19 -5.06
N ILE A 49 10.56 -20.32 -4.96
CA ILE A 49 10.17 -20.92 -3.70
C ILE A 49 11.09 -22.09 -3.37
N GLY A 50 12.07 -21.85 -2.52
CA GLY A 50 12.95 -22.89 -1.98
C GLY A 50 12.54 -23.35 -0.58
N ASP A 51 13.27 -24.34 -0.04
CA ASP A 51 13.00 -24.95 1.27
C ASP A 51 12.90 -23.95 2.40
N SER A 52 13.74 -22.89 2.39
CA SER A 52 13.72 -21.85 3.41
C SER A 52 12.41 -21.06 3.40
N ILE A 53 11.91 -20.72 2.22
CA ILE A 53 10.63 -19.99 2.07
C ILE A 53 9.47 -20.90 2.50
N ILE A 54 9.48 -22.16 2.10
CA ILE A 54 8.46 -23.14 2.51
C ILE A 54 8.43 -23.30 4.03
N ALA A 55 9.59 -23.36 4.67
CA ALA A 55 9.68 -23.42 6.13
C ALA A 55 9.06 -22.16 6.79
N GLU A 56 9.32 -20.97 6.25
CA GLU A 56 8.71 -19.73 6.74
C GLU A 56 7.20 -19.67 6.50
N ILE A 57 6.70 -20.12 5.34
CA ILE A 57 5.25 -20.23 5.07
C ILE A 57 4.56 -21.13 6.11
N LYS A 58 5.19 -22.23 6.50
CA LYS A 58 4.61 -23.23 7.44
C LYS A 58 4.83 -22.88 8.92
N ARG A 59 5.41 -21.75 9.24
CA ARG A 59 5.56 -21.28 10.63
C ARG A 59 4.20 -20.92 11.24
N ALA A 60 3.91 -21.54 12.37
CA ALA A 60 2.64 -21.35 13.07
C ALA A 60 2.41 -19.93 13.58
N ASP A 61 3.50 -19.14 13.82
CA ASP A 61 3.40 -17.77 14.33
C ASP A 61 2.99 -16.73 13.28
N VAL A 62 3.13 -17.03 11.98
CA VAL A 62 2.81 -16.07 10.90
C VAL A 62 1.34 -15.66 10.94
N LEU A 63 0.44 -16.62 10.97
CA LEU A 63 -1.00 -16.33 11.02
C LEU A 63 -1.43 -15.74 12.35
N LEU A 64 -0.81 -16.14 13.48
CA LEU A 64 -1.06 -15.51 14.78
C LEU A 64 -0.66 -14.04 14.81
N ARG A 65 0.44 -13.67 14.14
CA ARG A 65 0.84 -12.26 13.98
C ARG A 65 -0.14 -11.51 13.10
N ALA A 66 -0.58 -12.13 12.01
CA ALA A 66 -1.56 -11.55 11.10
C ALA A 66 -2.91 -11.29 11.78
N GLU A 67 -3.38 -12.20 12.67
CA GLU A 67 -4.58 -11.99 13.49
C GLU A 67 -4.46 -10.76 14.40
N LYS A 68 -3.31 -10.59 15.05
CA LYS A 68 -3.06 -9.43 15.92
C LYS A 68 -3.03 -8.13 15.12
N GLU A 69 -2.44 -8.16 13.94
CA GLU A 69 -2.37 -7.01 13.03
C GLU A 69 -3.76 -6.64 12.49
N LEU A 70 -4.56 -7.62 12.11
CA LEU A 70 -5.95 -7.40 11.69
C LEU A 70 -6.77 -6.78 12.82
N ALA A 71 -6.66 -7.31 14.04
CA ALA A 71 -7.35 -6.77 15.21
C ALA A 71 -6.91 -5.32 15.52
N PHE A 72 -5.62 -5.03 15.37
CA PHE A 72 -5.10 -3.68 15.51
C PHE A 72 -5.65 -2.74 14.44
N ALA A 73 -5.65 -3.15 13.17
CA ALA A 73 -6.18 -2.36 12.07
C ALA A 73 -7.67 -2.02 12.28
N GLN A 74 -8.48 -3.03 12.61
CA GLN A 74 -9.91 -2.86 12.89
C GLN A 74 -10.16 -1.89 14.07
N LYS A 75 -9.45 -2.08 15.19
CA LYS A 75 -9.56 -1.22 16.36
C LYS A 75 -9.22 0.24 16.07
N ASN A 76 -8.30 0.49 15.14
CA ASN A 76 -7.80 1.84 14.84
C ASN A 76 -8.44 2.47 13.58
N GLY A 77 -9.45 1.83 12.98
CA GLY A 77 -10.12 2.33 11.78
C GLY A 77 -9.16 2.40 10.57
N ILE A 78 -8.27 1.40 10.46
CA ILE A 78 -7.33 1.27 9.35
C ILE A 78 -7.94 0.28 8.36
N SER A 79 -8.13 0.70 7.13
CA SER A 79 -8.56 -0.15 6.01
C SER A 79 -7.37 -0.92 5.44
N ILE A 80 -7.64 -2.14 4.98
CA ILE A 80 -6.64 -3.00 4.35
C ILE A 80 -7.04 -3.16 2.88
N TYR A 81 -6.13 -2.83 2.00
CA TYR A 81 -6.29 -2.98 0.55
C TYR A 81 -5.39 -4.09 0.05
N PHE A 82 -5.98 -5.10 -0.56
CA PHE A 82 -5.26 -6.22 -1.14
C PHE A 82 -5.33 -6.18 -2.66
N LEU A 83 -4.23 -6.49 -3.33
CA LEU A 83 -4.04 -6.33 -4.78
C LEU A 83 -5.17 -6.89 -5.64
N LYS A 84 -5.77 -8.02 -5.24
CA LYS A 84 -6.86 -8.68 -5.96
C LYS A 84 -8.26 -8.15 -5.59
N ASP A 85 -8.39 -7.25 -4.63
CA ASP A 85 -9.68 -6.71 -4.23
C ASP A 85 -10.11 -5.59 -5.20
N MET A 86 -11.40 -5.46 -5.45
CA MET A 86 -11.94 -4.48 -6.42
C MET A 86 -11.64 -3.03 -6.03
N ASN A 87 -11.54 -2.77 -4.73
CA ASN A 87 -11.28 -1.43 -4.19
C ASN A 87 -9.78 -1.05 -4.15
N TYR A 88 -8.89 -1.94 -4.60
CA TYR A 88 -7.47 -1.59 -4.72
C TYR A 88 -7.28 -0.50 -5.78
N PRO A 89 -6.46 0.55 -5.52
CA PRO A 89 -6.28 1.66 -6.45
C PRO A 89 -5.83 1.19 -7.85
N GLU A 90 -6.59 1.53 -8.87
CA GLU A 90 -6.37 1.03 -10.23
C GLU A 90 -5.00 1.40 -10.79
N ARG A 91 -4.62 2.69 -10.66
CA ARG A 91 -3.31 3.15 -11.14
C ARG A 91 -2.14 2.49 -10.42
N LEU A 92 -2.31 2.20 -9.12
CA LEU A 92 -1.29 1.49 -8.34
C LEU A 92 -1.20 0.02 -8.77
N ARG A 93 -2.34 -0.61 -9.09
CA ARG A 93 -2.38 -2.01 -9.58
C ARG A 93 -1.59 -2.21 -10.87
N GLU A 94 -1.56 -1.19 -11.73
CA GLU A 94 -0.81 -1.24 -13.00
C GLU A 94 0.71 -1.16 -12.81
N CYS A 95 1.18 -0.73 -11.64
CA CYS A 95 2.62 -0.69 -11.36
C CYS A 95 3.17 -2.12 -11.20
N PRO A 96 4.30 -2.45 -11.86
CA PRO A 96 4.91 -3.79 -11.75
C PRO A 96 5.32 -4.16 -10.32
N ASP A 97 5.66 -3.16 -9.51
CA ASP A 97 6.12 -3.26 -8.14
C ASP A 97 5.05 -2.85 -7.11
N ALA A 98 3.78 -2.74 -7.51
CA ALA A 98 2.71 -2.39 -6.58
C ALA A 98 2.69 -3.37 -5.39
N PRO A 99 2.53 -2.88 -4.15
CA PRO A 99 2.45 -3.72 -2.97
C PRO A 99 1.25 -4.67 -3.06
N VAL A 100 1.43 -5.93 -2.66
CA VAL A 100 0.31 -6.89 -2.64
C VAL A 100 -0.74 -6.54 -1.60
N LEU A 101 -0.33 -5.79 -0.57
CA LEU A 101 -1.22 -5.29 0.47
C LEU A 101 -0.67 -3.96 1.01
N PHE A 102 -1.55 -3.01 1.30
CA PHE A 102 -1.20 -1.82 2.07
C PHE A 102 -2.32 -1.41 3.03
N TYR A 103 -1.93 -0.66 4.05
CA TYR A 103 -2.82 -0.11 5.06
C TYR A 103 -3.17 1.33 4.73
N PHE A 104 -4.44 1.68 4.90
CA PHE A 104 -4.94 3.02 4.62
C PHE A 104 -5.71 3.56 5.81
N LYS A 105 -5.37 4.78 6.22
CA LYS A 105 -6.13 5.51 7.24
C LYS A 105 -6.49 6.89 6.72
N GLY A 106 -7.77 7.14 6.58
CA GLY A 106 -8.29 8.40 6.06
C GLY A 106 -9.58 8.21 5.27
N ASN A 107 -9.96 9.25 4.53
CA ASN A 107 -11.17 9.29 3.72
C ASN A 107 -10.92 9.72 2.27
N ALA A 108 -9.66 9.79 1.83
CA ALA A 108 -9.33 10.16 0.46
C ALA A 108 -9.78 9.06 -0.51
N ASP A 109 -10.30 9.46 -1.66
CA ASP A 109 -10.55 8.56 -2.79
C ASP A 109 -9.22 8.31 -3.52
N LEU A 110 -8.67 7.10 -3.38
CA LEU A 110 -7.42 6.72 -4.03
C LEU A 110 -7.54 6.51 -5.55
N ASN A 111 -8.77 6.49 -6.07
CA ASN A 111 -9.09 6.46 -7.50
C ASN A 111 -9.59 7.82 -8.02
N ALA A 112 -9.36 8.92 -7.28
CA ALA A 112 -9.74 10.26 -7.69
C ALA A 112 -9.31 10.55 -9.14
N ALA A 113 -10.12 11.32 -9.87
CA ALA A 113 -9.83 11.65 -11.27
C ALA A 113 -8.52 12.42 -11.43
N HIS A 114 -8.23 13.32 -10.49
CA HIS A 114 -7.07 14.20 -10.53
C HIS A 114 -6.12 13.85 -9.37
N ILE A 115 -5.02 13.18 -9.69
CA ILE A 115 -3.96 12.83 -8.73
C ILE A 115 -2.64 13.39 -9.22
N ILE A 116 -1.89 14.04 -8.33
CA ILE A 116 -0.52 14.48 -8.59
C ILE A 116 0.42 13.95 -7.52
N SER A 117 1.54 13.37 -7.96
CA SER A 117 2.62 12.97 -7.07
C SER A 117 3.66 14.09 -6.99
N VAL A 118 3.98 14.55 -5.77
CA VAL A 118 4.98 15.58 -5.52
C VAL A 118 6.13 14.97 -4.74
N VAL A 119 7.32 14.99 -5.33
CA VAL A 119 8.54 14.44 -4.74
C VAL A 119 9.66 15.45 -4.85
N GLY A 120 10.48 15.60 -3.81
CA GLY A 120 11.60 16.50 -3.87
C GLY A 120 12.62 16.36 -2.74
N THR A 121 13.54 17.29 -2.67
CA THR A 121 14.61 17.27 -1.67
C THR A 121 14.09 17.37 -0.25
N ARG A 122 14.74 16.67 0.68
CA ARG A 122 14.47 16.77 2.13
C ARG A 122 14.90 18.12 2.72
N ARG A 123 15.80 18.84 2.05
CA ARG A 123 16.28 20.18 2.41
C ARG A 123 15.80 21.18 1.36
N ALA A 124 14.51 21.51 1.39
CA ALA A 124 13.92 22.44 0.45
C ALA A 124 14.43 23.85 0.68
N SER A 125 14.88 24.51 -0.39
CA SER A 125 15.17 25.96 -0.38
C SER A 125 13.86 26.76 -0.27
N ALA A 126 13.98 28.04 0.12
CA ALA A 126 12.82 28.96 0.11
C ALA A 126 12.14 29.01 -1.26
N TYR A 127 12.93 29.07 -2.33
CA TYR A 127 12.43 29.02 -3.70
C TYR A 127 11.65 27.74 -4.02
N GLY A 128 12.19 26.56 -3.62
CA GLY A 128 11.50 25.28 -3.84
C GLY A 128 10.17 25.20 -3.09
N GLN A 129 10.10 25.75 -1.87
CA GLN A 129 8.85 25.82 -1.11
C GLN A 129 7.84 26.76 -1.77
N GLU A 130 8.28 27.94 -2.21
CA GLU A 130 7.42 28.91 -2.91
C GLU A 130 6.85 28.33 -4.22
N VAL A 131 7.69 27.68 -5.03
CA VAL A 131 7.25 27.03 -6.27
C VAL A 131 6.22 25.94 -5.98
N THR A 132 6.45 25.10 -4.96
CA THR A 132 5.52 24.04 -4.56
C THR A 132 4.18 24.63 -4.10
N GLU A 133 4.21 25.68 -3.27
CA GLU A 133 3.00 26.37 -2.80
C GLU A 133 2.21 26.97 -3.96
N ARG A 134 2.87 27.70 -4.85
CA ARG A 134 2.24 28.31 -6.02
C ARG A 134 1.61 27.27 -6.93
N LEU A 135 2.37 26.22 -7.28
CA LEU A 135 1.89 25.13 -8.13
C LEU A 135 0.61 24.49 -7.57
N LEU A 136 0.63 24.10 -6.30
CA LEU A 136 -0.52 23.42 -5.70
C LEU A 136 -1.72 24.34 -5.51
N ARG A 137 -1.49 25.61 -5.20
CA ARG A 137 -2.55 26.62 -5.18
C ARG A 137 -3.21 26.76 -6.54
N ASP A 138 -2.42 26.92 -7.59
CA ASP A 138 -2.93 27.16 -8.94
C ASP A 138 -3.66 25.90 -9.48
N LEU A 139 -3.10 24.71 -9.24
CA LEU A 139 -3.76 23.45 -9.59
C LEU A 139 -5.06 23.22 -8.82
N SER A 140 -5.12 23.59 -7.54
CA SER A 140 -6.34 23.41 -6.74
C SER A 140 -7.50 24.32 -7.16
N VAL A 141 -7.22 25.39 -7.91
CA VAL A 141 -8.25 26.24 -8.53
C VAL A 141 -8.84 25.56 -9.75
N ILE A 142 -7.98 24.90 -10.55
CA ILE A 142 -8.40 24.21 -11.79
C ILE A 142 -9.07 22.88 -11.48
N PHE A 143 -8.52 22.14 -10.50
CA PHE A 143 -8.98 20.80 -10.08
C PHE A 143 -9.38 20.82 -8.60
N PRO A 144 -10.65 21.12 -8.30
CA PRO A 144 -11.14 21.21 -6.91
C PRO A 144 -11.01 19.92 -6.09
N ASP A 145 -11.00 18.78 -6.78
CA ASP A 145 -10.88 17.41 -6.23
C ASP A 145 -9.45 16.86 -6.29
N LEU A 146 -8.44 17.72 -6.51
CA LEU A 146 -7.05 17.30 -6.64
C LEU A 146 -6.57 16.55 -5.40
N LEU A 147 -6.14 15.31 -5.58
CA LEU A 147 -5.47 14.52 -4.57
C LEU A 147 -3.94 14.67 -4.73
N VAL A 148 -3.29 15.15 -3.68
CA VAL A 148 -1.82 15.27 -3.64
C VAL A 148 -1.23 14.08 -2.92
N VAL A 149 -0.39 13.32 -3.62
CA VAL A 149 0.33 12.15 -3.08
C VAL A 149 1.81 12.52 -2.90
N SER A 150 2.39 12.18 -1.76
CA SER A 150 3.80 12.41 -1.48
C SER A 150 4.31 11.44 -0.40
N GLY A 151 5.63 11.31 -0.24
CA GLY A 151 6.27 10.37 0.67
C GLY A 151 6.28 10.78 2.15
N LEU A 152 5.63 11.91 2.51
CA LEU A 152 5.58 12.46 3.87
C LEU A 152 6.97 12.72 4.49
N ALA A 153 8.00 12.87 3.66
CA ALA A 153 9.35 13.21 4.09
C ALA A 153 9.49 14.70 4.41
N TYR A 154 10.58 15.07 5.09
CA TYR A 154 10.91 16.50 5.27
C TYR A 154 11.12 17.19 3.91
N GLY A 155 11.02 18.53 3.90
CA GLY A 155 11.30 19.36 2.72
C GLY A 155 10.10 19.50 1.79
N ILE A 156 10.25 19.15 0.53
CA ILE A 156 9.21 19.36 -0.49
C ILE A 156 7.95 18.53 -0.19
N ASP A 157 8.09 17.31 0.28
CA ASP A 157 6.95 16.43 0.52
C ASP A 157 6.01 17.01 1.61
N ILE A 158 6.57 17.40 2.76
CA ILE A 158 5.75 18.01 3.82
C ILE A 158 5.22 19.39 3.41
N CYS A 159 5.97 20.13 2.57
CA CYS A 159 5.50 21.38 1.99
C CYS A 159 4.26 21.13 1.10
N ALA A 160 4.29 20.10 0.27
CA ALA A 160 3.18 19.73 -0.58
C ALA A 160 1.93 19.37 0.25
N HIS A 161 2.06 18.52 1.26
CA HIS A 161 0.94 18.15 2.12
C HIS A 161 0.32 19.35 2.85
N ARG A 162 1.15 20.22 3.43
CA ARG A 162 0.66 21.42 4.12
C ARG A 162 -0.13 22.33 3.20
N ASN A 163 0.35 22.52 1.97
CA ASN A 163 -0.32 23.38 1.00
C ASN A 163 -1.59 22.73 0.42
N ALA A 164 -1.59 21.42 0.23
CA ALA A 164 -2.80 20.70 -0.16
C ALA A 164 -3.92 20.86 0.87
N LEU A 165 -3.64 20.65 2.16
CA LEU A 165 -4.61 20.84 3.25
C LEU A 165 -5.09 22.30 3.34
N LYS A 166 -4.17 23.26 3.33
CA LYS A 166 -4.50 24.69 3.37
C LYS A 166 -5.43 25.13 2.22
N ASN A 167 -5.28 24.52 1.05
CA ASN A 167 -6.12 24.83 -0.09
C ASN A 167 -7.49 24.14 -0.05
N GLN A 168 -7.62 23.00 0.60
CA GLN A 168 -8.89 22.33 0.86
C GLN A 168 -9.72 23.07 1.92
N ASP A 169 -9.11 23.50 3.01
CA ASP A 169 -9.76 24.26 4.09
C ASP A 169 -10.33 25.62 3.63
N ARG A 170 -9.79 26.20 2.55
CA ARG A 170 -10.29 27.47 2.00
C ARG A 170 -11.57 27.32 1.17
N LYS A 171 -12.08 26.09 0.99
CA LYS A 171 -13.27 25.77 0.17
C LYS A 171 -14.48 25.33 1.00
N SER A 172 -14.36 25.26 2.33
CA SER A 172 -15.45 24.94 3.27
C SER A 172 -16.25 26.18 3.72
#